data_4a88ee740de0c4498c9ff6264ee0cbb5
#
_entry.id   4a88ee740de0c4498c9ff6264ee0cbb5
#
_cell.length_a   1.000
_cell.length_b   1.000
_cell.length_c   1.000
_cell.angle_alpha   90.00
_cell.angle_beta   90.00
_cell.angle_gamma   90.00
#
_symmetry.space_group_name_H-M   'P 1'
#
loop_
_entity.id
_entity.type
_entity.pdbx_description
1 polymer ?
#
loop_
_entity_poly.entity_id
_entity_poly.type
_entity_poly.pdbx_seq_one_letter_code
_entity_poly.pdbx_strand_id
1 'polypeptide(L)'
;MYVELCMEFGKTEINFQQSSNLQGVIMENISTEYAGILHGNQLNPYSQYVSKEENGVVWHIKTVTDEAYKNIILPMSELKEITLRKRGITIVPEKKTIQMMEAKTLLDEFYDKKCSRYFEVYFLTPTAFKHDGNYIFYP
;
A
#
# COMPACT_ATOMS: atom_id res chain seq x y z
N MET A 1 -8.07 -3.33 -12.76
CA MET A 1 -7.26 -2.09 -12.86
C MET A 1 -6.29 -2.03 -11.70
N TYR A 2 -5.02 -1.79 -11.97
CA TYR A 2 -4.02 -1.52 -10.93
C TYR A 2 -4.02 -0.03 -10.60
N VAL A 3 -4.09 0.31 -9.32
CA VAL A 3 -4.08 1.70 -8.88
C VAL A 3 -3.13 1.86 -7.70
N GLU A 4 -2.30 2.89 -7.74
CA GLU A 4 -1.43 3.28 -6.64
C GLU A 4 -1.75 4.70 -6.19
N LEU A 5 -1.99 4.88 -4.89
CA LEU A 5 -2.06 6.16 -4.21
C LEU A 5 -0.75 6.36 -3.43
N CYS A 6 -0.04 7.43 -3.75
CA CYS A 6 1.13 7.89 -3.01
C CYS A 6 0.75 9.11 -2.19
N MET A 7 1.03 9.09 -0.90
CA MET A 7 0.90 10.24 0.01
C MET A 7 2.28 10.65 0.51
N GLU A 8 2.72 11.83 0.11
CA GLU A 8 4.01 12.39 0.50
C GLU A 8 3.86 13.19 1.80
N PHE A 9 4.66 12.85 2.79
CA PHE A 9 4.76 13.58 4.05
C PHE A 9 6.19 14.10 4.16
N GLY A 10 6.43 15.35 4.26
CA GLY A 10 7.76 15.90 4.40
C GLY A 10 8.58 15.24 5.52
N LYS A 11 9.38 15.96 6.23
CA LYS A 11 10.12 15.43 7.38
C LYS A 11 9.15 15.08 8.51
N THR A 12 8.93 13.80 8.74
CA THR A 12 8.02 13.28 9.77
C THR A 12 8.67 12.13 10.54
N GLU A 13 8.12 11.83 11.71
CA GLU A 13 8.54 10.69 12.54
C GLU A 13 8.01 9.33 12.03
N ILE A 14 7.23 9.34 10.94
CA ILE A 14 6.72 8.11 10.35
C ILE A 14 7.84 7.38 9.63
N ASN A 15 7.86 6.07 9.80
CA ASN A 15 8.76 5.16 9.11
C ASN A 15 8.05 3.81 8.85
N PHE A 16 8.75 2.84 8.30
CA PHE A 16 8.19 1.52 7.98
C PHE A 16 7.64 0.78 9.22
N GLN A 17 8.12 1.07 10.44
CA GLN A 17 7.61 0.47 11.68
C GLN A 17 6.17 0.89 11.98
N GLN A 18 5.68 1.94 11.35
CA GLN A 18 4.32 2.43 11.48
C GLN A 18 3.32 1.74 10.53
N SER A 19 3.77 0.80 9.69
CA SER A 19 2.90 0.15 8.69
C SER A 19 1.65 -0.46 9.30
N SER A 20 1.72 -1.08 10.48
CA SER A 20 0.54 -1.62 11.17
C SER A 20 -0.43 -0.54 11.66
N ASN A 21 0.08 0.61 12.07
CA ASN A 21 -0.75 1.74 12.48
C ASN A 21 -1.43 2.39 11.27
N LEU A 22 -0.72 2.49 10.14
CA LEU A 22 -1.27 2.98 8.87
C LEU A 22 -2.31 2.02 8.29
N GLN A 23 -2.14 0.71 8.46
CA GLN A 23 -3.18 -0.26 8.13
C GLN A 23 -4.45 -0.02 8.96
N GLY A 24 -4.31 0.32 10.23
CA GLY A 24 -5.43 0.73 11.09
C GLY A 24 -6.17 1.94 10.52
N VAL A 25 -5.44 2.94 10.00
CA VAL A 25 -6.05 4.10 9.34
C VAL A 25 -6.88 3.69 8.12
N ILE A 26 -6.40 2.77 7.28
CA ILE A 26 -7.20 2.25 6.17
C ILE A 26 -8.49 1.63 6.70
N MET A 27 -8.40 0.71 7.68
CA MET A 27 -9.57 0.02 8.23
C MET A 27 -10.58 0.95 8.89
N GLU A 28 -10.15 2.07 9.46
CA GLU A 28 -11.01 3.08 10.08
C GLU A 28 -11.74 3.97 9.04
N ASN A 29 -11.21 4.07 7.83
CA ASN A 29 -11.73 4.97 6.78
C ASN A 29 -12.45 4.25 5.64
N ILE A 30 -12.54 2.94 5.68
CA ILE A 30 -13.36 2.14 4.75
C ILE A 30 -14.66 1.71 5.42
N SER A 31 -15.64 1.25 4.62
CA SER A 31 -16.90 0.74 5.19
C SER A 31 -16.68 -0.51 6.03
N THR A 32 -17.46 -0.66 7.10
CA THR A 32 -17.42 -1.86 7.96
C THR A 32 -17.70 -3.15 7.17
N GLU A 33 -18.58 -3.06 6.17
CA GLU A 33 -18.89 -4.18 5.28
C GLU A 33 -17.66 -4.61 4.48
N TYR A 34 -16.97 -3.67 3.87
CA TYR A 34 -15.77 -3.96 3.08
C TYR A 34 -14.61 -4.44 3.95
N ALA A 35 -14.44 -3.87 5.14
CA ALA A 35 -13.47 -4.35 6.12
C ALA A 35 -13.74 -5.83 6.48
N GLY A 36 -15.00 -6.22 6.65
CA GLY A 36 -15.40 -7.60 6.87
C GLY A 36 -15.01 -8.54 5.72
N ILE A 37 -15.19 -8.10 4.48
CA ILE A 37 -14.77 -8.84 3.27
C ILE A 37 -13.25 -9.04 3.27
N LEU A 38 -12.48 -7.99 3.57
CA LEU A 38 -11.02 -8.09 3.62
C LEU A 38 -10.51 -9.05 4.69
N HIS A 39 -11.18 -9.10 5.84
CA HIS A 39 -10.83 -10.05 6.91
C HIS A 39 -11.14 -11.51 6.55
N GLY A 40 -12.16 -11.75 5.73
CA GLY A 40 -12.56 -13.09 5.27
C GLY A 40 -11.75 -13.63 4.10
N ASN A 41 -11.04 -12.78 3.37
CA ASN A 41 -10.30 -13.15 2.18
C ASN A 41 -8.95 -13.76 2.50
N GLN A 42 -8.58 -14.83 1.80
CA GLN A 42 -7.23 -15.41 1.87
C GLN A 42 -6.17 -14.51 1.20
N LEU A 43 -6.57 -13.81 0.13
CA LEU A 43 -5.72 -12.87 -0.61
C LEU A 43 -6.33 -11.48 -0.53
N ASN A 44 -5.55 -10.53 -0.04
CA ASN A 44 -5.97 -9.13 0.00
C ASN A 44 -5.80 -8.48 -1.38
N PRO A 45 -6.82 -7.76 -1.87
CA PRO A 45 -6.76 -7.05 -3.15
C PRO A 45 -5.97 -5.74 -3.07
N TYR A 46 -5.32 -5.48 -1.95
CA TYR A 46 -4.49 -4.30 -1.72
C TYR A 46 -3.21 -4.63 -0.96
N SER A 47 -2.24 -3.77 -1.09
CA SER A 47 -1.02 -3.75 -0.28
C SER A 47 -0.67 -2.31 0.09
N GLN A 48 0.14 -2.15 1.15
CA GLN A 48 0.63 -0.85 1.54
C GLN A 48 2.05 -0.95 2.12
N TYR A 49 2.84 0.09 1.93
CA TYR A 49 4.16 0.21 2.52
C TYR A 49 4.59 1.68 2.64
N VAL A 50 5.62 1.92 3.43
CA VAL A 50 6.22 3.23 3.62
C VAL A 50 7.63 3.21 3.07
N SER A 51 7.96 4.16 2.19
CA SER A 51 9.31 4.41 1.72
C SER A 51 9.88 5.68 2.33
N LYS A 52 11.20 5.74 2.45
CA LYS A 52 11.93 6.95 2.80
C LYS A 52 12.60 7.48 1.54
N GLU A 53 12.29 8.71 1.19
CA GLU A 53 12.82 9.39 0.03
C GLU A 53 13.64 10.64 0.44
N GLU A 54 14.29 11.29 -0.51
CA GLU A 54 15.13 12.46 -0.22
C GLU A 54 14.37 13.59 0.48
N ASN A 55 13.11 13.80 0.09
CA ASN A 55 12.27 14.89 0.60
C ASN A 55 11.40 14.50 1.79
N GLY A 56 11.47 13.27 2.27
CA GLY A 56 10.66 12.82 3.39
C GLY A 56 10.21 11.38 3.28
N VAL A 57 8.97 11.14 3.71
CA VAL A 57 8.36 9.81 3.76
C VAL A 57 7.20 9.75 2.80
N VAL A 58 7.05 8.64 2.09
CA VAL A 58 5.92 8.37 1.21
C VAL A 58 5.19 7.12 1.66
N TRP A 59 3.89 7.23 1.85
CA TRP A 59 3.01 6.10 2.09
C TRP A 59 2.35 5.68 0.77
N HIS A 60 2.58 4.44 0.39
CA HIS A 60 2.07 3.83 -0.82
C HIS A 60 0.92 2.89 -0.50
N ILE A 61 -0.22 3.06 -1.16
CA ILE A 61 -1.37 2.17 -1.09
C ILE A 61 -1.68 1.70 -2.51
N LYS A 62 -1.65 0.38 -2.72
CA LYS A 62 -1.83 -0.24 -4.03
C LYS A 62 -3.05 -1.16 -4.02
N THR A 63 -3.83 -1.12 -5.10
CA THR A 63 -4.98 -2.00 -5.29
C THR A 63 -4.94 -2.66 -6.67
N VAL A 64 -5.48 -3.87 -6.76
CA VAL A 64 -5.47 -4.67 -8.00
C VAL A 64 -6.86 -4.98 -8.54
N THR A 65 -7.92 -4.48 -7.88
CA THR A 65 -9.30 -4.63 -8.32
C THR A 65 -10.03 -3.30 -8.32
N ASP A 66 -11.04 -3.16 -9.18
CA ASP A 66 -11.89 -1.96 -9.23
C ASP A 66 -12.68 -1.76 -7.93
N GLU A 67 -13.07 -2.84 -7.29
CA GLU A 67 -13.74 -2.81 -6.00
C GLU A 67 -12.82 -2.24 -4.90
N ALA A 68 -11.58 -2.72 -4.84
CA ALA A 68 -10.60 -2.21 -3.88
C ALA A 68 -10.24 -0.74 -4.16
N TYR A 69 -10.14 -0.34 -5.42
CA TYR A 69 -9.98 1.06 -5.78
C TYR A 69 -11.08 1.93 -5.20
N LYS A 70 -12.35 1.56 -5.41
CA LYS A 70 -13.52 2.32 -4.93
C LYS A 70 -13.61 2.37 -3.41
N ASN A 71 -13.30 1.26 -2.74
CA ASN A 71 -13.49 1.14 -1.30
C ASN A 71 -12.27 1.54 -0.47
N ILE A 72 -11.07 1.59 -1.06
CA ILE A 72 -9.84 1.96 -0.35
C ILE A 72 -9.25 3.26 -0.91
N ILE A 73 -8.88 3.28 -2.21
CA ILE A 73 -8.14 4.41 -2.76
C ILE A 73 -8.97 5.70 -2.72
N LEU A 74 -10.23 5.65 -3.15
CA LEU A 74 -11.07 6.85 -3.16
C LEU A 74 -11.23 7.46 -1.76
N PRO A 75 -11.70 6.72 -0.73
CA PRO A 75 -11.79 7.27 0.62
C PRO A 75 -10.46 7.80 1.15
N MET A 76 -9.37 7.07 0.95
CA MET A 76 -8.05 7.47 1.42
C MET A 76 -7.53 8.72 0.71
N SER A 77 -7.84 8.90 -0.58
CA SER A 77 -7.44 10.08 -1.33
C SER A 77 -8.12 11.37 -0.86
N GLU A 78 -9.30 11.27 -0.26
CA GLU A 78 -10.07 12.41 0.25
C GLU A 78 -9.64 12.88 1.64
N LEU A 79 -8.91 12.04 2.40
CA LEU A 79 -8.46 12.39 3.75
C LEU A 79 -7.55 13.63 3.72
N LYS A 80 -7.89 14.65 4.47
CA LYS A 80 -7.07 15.86 4.62
C LYS A 80 -5.93 15.66 5.59
N GLU A 81 -6.13 14.83 6.59
CA GLU A 81 -5.17 14.50 7.63
C GLU A 81 -5.27 13.03 7.99
N ILE A 82 -4.23 12.49 8.56
CA ILE A 82 -4.11 11.09 8.99
C ILE A 82 -3.76 11.07 10.46
N THR A 83 -4.61 10.46 11.27
CA THR A 83 -4.41 10.34 12.71
C THR A 83 -3.98 8.92 13.05
N LEU A 84 -2.76 8.79 13.58
CA LEU A 84 -2.25 7.55 14.17
C LEU A 84 -2.65 7.49 15.64
N ARG A 85 -3.86 6.97 15.92
CA ARG A 85 -4.47 7.00 17.25
C ARG A 85 -3.59 6.39 18.35
N LYS A 86 -2.93 5.27 18.07
CA LYS A 86 -2.05 4.60 19.03
C LYS A 86 -0.86 5.46 19.48
N ARG A 87 -0.50 6.46 18.71
CA ARG A 87 0.61 7.37 19.00
C ARG A 87 0.17 8.80 19.33
N GLY A 88 -1.11 9.12 19.13
CA GLY A 88 -1.61 10.47 19.29
C GLY A 88 -1.01 11.47 18.30
N ILE A 89 -0.60 11.00 17.12
CA ILE A 89 0.06 11.83 16.09
C ILE A 89 -0.92 12.04 14.95
N THR A 90 -1.09 13.29 14.53
CA THR A 90 -1.81 13.65 13.30
C THR A 90 -0.83 14.24 12.31
N ILE A 91 -0.87 13.74 11.08
CA ILE A 91 -0.01 14.18 9.98
C ILE A 91 -0.86 14.61 8.80
N VAL A 92 -0.36 15.58 8.06
CA VAL A 92 -1.00 16.09 6.85
C VAL A 92 -0.14 15.74 5.65
N PRO A 93 -0.69 15.05 4.64
CA PRO A 93 0.05 14.81 3.42
C PRO A 93 0.27 16.14 2.67
N GLU A 94 1.51 16.39 2.28
CA GLU A 94 1.89 17.58 1.50
C GLU A 94 1.44 17.43 0.05
N LYS A 95 1.44 16.20 -0.45
CA LYS A 95 1.03 15.89 -1.81
C LYS A 95 0.42 14.49 -1.88
N LYS A 96 -0.55 14.33 -2.76
CA LYS A 96 -1.14 13.04 -3.11
C LYS A 96 -1.11 12.84 -4.61
N THR A 97 -0.73 11.67 -5.03
CA THR A 97 -0.67 11.28 -6.44
C THR A 97 -1.36 9.94 -6.63
N ILE A 98 -2.25 9.86 -7.61
CA ILE A 98 -2.89 8.60 -8.01
C ILE A 98 -2.35 8.22 -9.38
N GLN A 99 -1.81 7.00 -9.49
CA GLN A 99 -1.38 6.39 -10.74
C GLN A 99 -2.29 5.21 -11.05
N MET A 100 -2.74 5.11 -12.28
CA MET A 100 -3.63 4.04 -12.74
C MET A 100 -2.99 3.32 -13.93
N MET A 101 -3.10 2.00 -13.94
CA MET A 101 -2.65 1.15 -15.04
C MET A 101 -3.72 0.11 -15.33
N GLU A 102 -4.11 0.00 -16.58
CA GLU A 102 -5.01 -1.05 -17.02
C GLU A 102 -4.33 -2.41 -16.97
N ALA A 103 -5.06 -3.44 -16.55
CA ALA A 103 -4.53 -4.80 -16.46
C ALA A 103 -3.98 -5.29 -17.81
N LYS A 104 -4.63 -4.88 -18.92
CA LYS A 104 -4.18 -5.18 -20.28
C LYS A 104 -2.79 -4.63 -20.56
N THR A 105 -2.52 -3.38 -20.19
CA THR A 105 -1.20 -2.75 -20.38
C THR A 105 -0.11 -3.55 -19.67
N LEU A 106 -0.37 -3.99 -18.44
CA LEU A 106 0.57 -4.81 -17.68
C LEU A 106 0.80 -6.17 -18.36
N LEU A 107 -0.26 -6.82 -18.83
CA LEU A 107 -0.17 -8.10 -19.53
C LEU A 107 0.58 -7.97 -20.86
N ASP A 108 0.29 -6.92 -21.65
CA ASP A 108 0.97 -6.66 -22.90
C ASP A 108 2.49 -6.46 -22.68
N GLU A 109 2.88 -5.78 -21.61
CA GLU A 109 4.30 -5.66 -21.25
C GLU A 109 4.96 -7.02 -20.95
N PHE A 110 4.24 -7.93 -20.31
CA PHE A 110 4.76 -9.27 -20.01
C PHE A 110 4.87 -10.16 -21.25
N TYR A 111 3.91 -10.08 -22.17
CA TYR A 111 3.85 -10.97 -23.33
C TYR A 111 4.63 -10.45 -24.53
N ASP A 112 4.69 -9.14 -24.76
CA ASP A 112 5.32 -8.53 -25.93
C ASP A 112 6.83 -8.31 -25.75
N LYS A 113 7.31 -8.21 -24.52
CA LYS A 113 8.74 -8.09 -24.23
C LYS A 113 9.35 -9.47 -23.99
N LYS A 114 10.50 -9.73 -24.64
CA LYS A 114 11.33 -10.89 -24.30
C LYS A 114 11.83 -10.73 -22.87
N CYS A 115 11.11 -11.28 -21.91
CA CYS A 115 11.53 -11.28 -20.51
C CYS A 115 12.79 -12.13 -20.31
N SER A 116 13.80 -11.58 -19.63
CA SER A 116 14.92 -12.36 -19.14
C SER A 116 14.44 -13.42 -18.16
N ARG A 117 15.06 -14.59 -18.18
CA ARG A 117 14.85 -15.61 -17.12
C ARG A 117 15.58 -15.28 -15.83
N TYR A 118 16.47 -14.30 -15.87
CA TYR A 118 17.27 -13.84 -14.73
C TYR A 118 16.90 -12.39 -14.45
N PHE A 119 16.60 -12.09 -13.20
CA PHE A 119 16.33 -10.74 -12.71
C PHE A 119 16.89 -10.59 -11.30
N GLU A 120 17.27 -9.37 -10.97
CA GLU A 120 17.69 -9.01 -9.61
C GLU A 120 16.51 -8.37 -8.89
N VAL A 121 16.31 -8.73 -7.63
CA VAL A 121 15.27 -8.19 -6.78
C VAL A 121 15.92 -7.45 -5.61
N TYR A 122 15.60 -6.18 -5.49
CA TYR A 122 16.05 -5.34 -4.38
C TYR A 122 14.88 -5.07 -3.44
N PHE A 123 15.01 -5.51 -2.20
CA PHE A 123 14.04 -5.20 -1.15
C PHE A 123 14.37 -3.83 -0.55
N LEU A 124 13.56 -2.83 -0.87
CA LEU A 124 13.76 -1.46 -0.39
C LEU A 124 13.25 -1.23 1.04
N THR A 125 12.43 -2.15 1.53
CA THR A 125 11.88 -2.14 2.89
C THR A 125 12.02 -3.52 3.52
N PRO A 126 12.03 -3.63 4.86
CA PRO A 126 11.96 -4.94 5.53
C PRO A 126 10.74 -5.71 5.03
N THR A 127 10.97 -6.91 4.53
CA THR A 127 9.94 -7.77 3.96
C THR A 127 9.82 -9.04 4.80
N ALA A 128 8.59 -9.35 5.25
CA ALA A 128 8.28 -10.57 5.97
C ALA A 128 7.51 -11.53 5.07
N PHE A 129 7.90 -12.79 5.11
CA PHE A 129 7.23 -13.87 4.42
C PHE A 129 6.49 -14.75 5.41
N LYS A 130 5.27 -15.16 5.07
CA LYS A 130 4.48 -16.11 5.84
C LYS A 130 4.15 -17.33 4.99
N HIS A 131 4.22 -18.50 5.61
CA HIS A 131 3.70 -19.74 5.06
C HIS A 131 2.89 -20.45 6.15
N ASP A 132 1.66 -20.84 5.84
CA ASP A 132 0.72 -21.47 6.78
C ASP A 132 0.58 -20.70 8.10
N GLY A 133 0.48 -19.35 8.00
CA GLY A 133 0.34 -18.47 9.15
C GLY A 133 1.61 -18.19 9.95
N ASN A 134 2.72 -18.88 9.67
CA ASN A 134 4.00 -18.69 10.35
C ASN A 134 4.94 -17.81 9.54
N TYR A 135 5.70 -16.96 10.26
CA TYR A 135 6.77 -16.19 9.62
C TYR A 135 7.93 -17.10 9.26
N ILE A 136 8.43 -16.96 8.04
CA ILE A 136 9.63 -17.62 7.57
C ILE A 136 10.81 -16.70 7.79
N PHE A 137 11.78 -17.15 8.56
CA PHE A 137 13.04 -16.46 8.77
C PHE A 137 14.13 -17.22 7.99
N TYR A 138 14.81 -16.51 7.09
CA TYR A 138 16.03 -17.02 6.48
C TYR A 138 17.22 -16.50 7.30
N PRO A 139 18.16 -17.37 7.65
CA PRO A 139 19.37 -16.97 8.37
C PRO A 139 20.27 -16.09 7.50
#